data_c9bd612427be5b3197607c0e1c1b4e09
#
_entry.id   c9bd612427be5b3197607c0e1c1b4e09
#
_cell.length_a   1.000
_cell.length_b   1.000
_cell.length_c   1.000
_cell.angle_alpha   90.00
_cell.angle_beta   90.00
_cell.angle_gamma   90.00
#
_symmetry.space_group_name_H-M   'P 1'
#
loop_
_entity.id
_entity.type
_entity.pdbx_description
1 polymer ?
#
loop_
_entity_poly.entity_id
_entity_poly.type
_entity_poly.pdbx_seq_one_letter_code
_entity_poly.pdbx_strand_id
1 'polypeptide(L)'
;PTFKVVNPHCIEIGNQVEIKPLCRIEAICSYRGQEFSPLIILSDNSVVNAYCHIGCVYSVYIGKYTTIAERTLITDHTHGIPIKEEMMLPPRHRPLHSKGNIVIEDFVSVGEGVVILGGVTIGHHSIIGANAVITKDIPPYSVVIGNPAKVIKTVL
;
A
#
# COMPACT_ATOMS: atom_id res chain seq x y z
N PRO A 1 -8.07 -20.95 6.71
CA PRO A 1 -7.56 -19.86 5.86
C PRO A 1 -7.86 -18.55 6.55
N THR A 2 -6.85 -17.95 7.09
CA THR A 2 -7.03 -16.78 7.93
C THR A 2 -6.23 -15.63 7.34
N PHE A 3 -6.86 -14.52 7.11
CA PHE A 3 -6.18 -13.23 6.97
C PHE A 3 -6.39 -12.45 8.27
N LYS A 4 -5.45 -11.58 8.60
CA LYS A 4 -5.52 -10.74 9.79
C LYS A 4 -6.10 -9.38 9.41
N VAL A 5 -7.13 -8.94 10.14
CA VAL A 5 -7.71 -7.61 10.01
C VAL A 5 -7.61 -6.88 11.34
N VAL A 6 -7.18 -5.62 11.31
CA VAL A 6 -7.14 -4.73 12.47
C VAL A 6 -8.01 -3.52 12.17
N ASN A 7 -8.89 -3.17 13.11
CA ASN A 7 -9.85 -2.07 13.01
C ASN A 7 -10.73 -2.12 11.75
N PRO A 8 -11.55 -3.18 11.59
CA PRO A 8 -12.35 -3.38 10.38
C PRO A 8 -13.34 -2.26 10.08
N HIS A 9 -13.73 -1.46 11.07
CA HIS A 9 -14.58 -0.29 10.89
C HIS A 9 -13.92 0.86 10.09
N CYS A 10 -12.60 0.79 9.87
CA CYS A 10 -11.82 1.70 9.02
C CYS A 10 -11.54 1.09 7.64
N ILE A 11 -12.23 0.01 7.26
CA ILE A 11 -11.99 -0.70 6.01
C ILE A 11 -13.31 -0.82 5.24
N GLU A 12 -13.33 -0.26 4.04
CA GLU A 12 -14.44 -0.36 3.10
C GLU A 12 -14.11 -1.37 2.02
N ILE A 13 -15.02 -2.30 1.78
CA ILE A 13 -14.85 -3.36 0.78
C ILE A 13 -16.02 -3.30 -0.21
N GLY A 14 -15.71 -3.11 -1.47
CA GLY A 14 -16.65 -3.08 -2.58
C GLY A 14 -17.22 -4.45 -2.94
N ASN A 15 -17.93 -4.51 -4.05
CA ASN A 15 -18.53 -5.75 -4.55
C ASN A 15 -17.49 -6.65 -5.20
N GLN A 16 -17.62 -7.97 -5.01
CA GLN A 16 -16.77 -8.99 -5.65
C GLN A 16 -15.26 -8.77 -5.43
N VAL A 17 -14.88 -8.18 -4.30
CA VAL A 17 -13.47 -8.08 -3.89
C VAL A 17 -12.98 -9.45 -3.42
N GLU A 18 -11.82 -9.86 -3.90
CA GLU A 18 -11.17 -11.08 -3.45
C GLU A 18 -9.97 -10.78 -2.57
N ILE A 19 -9.94 -11.33 -1.37
CA ILE A 19 -8.79 -11.29 -0.46
C ILE A 19 -8.34 -12.73 -0.23
N LYS A 20 -7.16 -13.06 -0.72
CA LYS A 20 -6.60 -14.41 -0.60
C LYS A 20 -6.02 -14.67 0.81
N PRO A 21 -5.76 -15.93 1.18
CA PRO A 21 -5.28 -16.28 2.51
C PRO A 21 -3.98 -15.59 2.92
N LEU A 22 -3.78 -15.47 4.25
CA LEU A 22 -2.56 -15.00 4.89
C LEU A 22 -2.21 -13.52 4.61
N CYS A 23 -3.18 -12.74 4.12
CA CYS A 23 -3.05 -11.29 4.05
C CYS A 23 -3.12 -10.66 5.45
N ARG A 24 -2.47 -9.50 5.62
CA ARG A 24 -2.62 -8.61 6.77
C ARG A 24 -3.15 -7.26 6.28
N ILE A 25 -4.30 -6.85 6.79
CA ILE A 25 -4.91 -5.55 6.48
C ILE A 25 -5.09 -4.81 7.80
N GLU A 26 -4.27 -3.80 8.03
CA GLU A 26 -4.14 -3.15 9.32
C GLU A 26 -4.38 -1.64 9.19
N ALA A 27 -5.55 -1.19 9.60
CA ALA A 27 -5.87 0.22 9.80
C ALA A 27 -5.45 0.59 11.24
N ILE A 28 -4.41 1.39 11.38
CA ILE A 28 -3.78 1.70 12.67
C ILE A 28 -4.39 3.00 13.20
N CYS A 29 -5.30 2.90 14.18
CA CYS A 29 -5.96 4.05 14.79
C CYS A 29 -5.13 4.70 15.89
N SER A 30 -4.22 3.96 16.53
CA SER A 30 -3.34 4.52 17.55
C SER A 30 -2.01 3.79 17.61
N TYR A 31 -0.96 4.50 17.95
CA TYR A 31 0.36 3.94 18.17
C TYR A 31 1.14 4.81 19.15
N ARG A 32 1.47 4.26 20.34
CA ARG A 32 2.31 4.92 21.37
C ARG A 32 1.89 6.37 21.66
N GLY A 33 0.62 6.61 21.86
CA GLY A 33 0.07 7.94 22.18
C GLY A 33 -0.18 8.83 20.97
N GLN A 34 0.15 8.39 19.76
CA GLN A 34 -0.33 9.02 18.53
C GLN A 34 -1.71 8.46 18.18
N GLU A 35 -2.61 9.33 17.73
CA GLU A 35 -3.95 8.95 17.25
C GLU A 35 -4.04 9.23 15.76
N PHE A 36 -4.69 8.31 15.03
CA PHE A 36 -4.85 8.36 13.57
C PHE A 36 -6.30 8.07 13.19
N SER A 37 -6.68 8.51 12.01
CA SER A 37 -7.99 8.23 11.42
C SER A 37 -7.81 7.56 10.05
N PRO A 38 -7.33 6.30 10.03
CA PRO A 38 -7.03 5.59 8.80
C PRO A 38 -8.30 5.23 8.03
N LEU A 39 -8.15 5.11 6.69
CA LEU A 39 -9.18 4.56 5.82
C LEU A 39 -8.55 3.67 4.75
N ILE A 40 -8.99 2.42 4.65
CA ILE A 40 -8.60 1.50 3.58
C ILE A 40 -9.83 1.23 2.73
N ILE A 41 -9.72 1.45 1.42
CA ILE A 41 -10.80 1.18 0.46
C ILE A 41 -10.30 0.18 -0.57
N LEU A 42 -11.01 -0.96 -0.65
CA LEU A 42 -10.83 -1.95 -1.71
C LEU A 42 -12.06 -1.86 -2.62
N SER A 43 -11.88 -1.34 -3.83
CA SER A 43 -12.99 -1.08 -4.77
C SER A 43 -13.44 -2.34 -5.49
N ASP A 44 -14.59 -2.26 -6.15
CA ASP A 44 -15.25 -3.39 -6.83
C ASP A 44 -14.30 -4.19 -7.72
N ASN A 45 -14.42 -5.51 -7.67
CA ASN A 45 -13.64 -6.46 -8.48
C ASN A 45 -12.11 -6.35 -8.29
N SER A 46 -11.63 -5.72 -7.22
CA SER A 46 -10.20 -5.73 -6.90
C SER A 46 -9.78 -7.07 -6.29
N VAL A 47 -8.52 -7.44 -6.48
CA VAL A 47 -7.96 -8.70 -5.98
C VAL A 47 -6.70 -8.41 -5.18
N VAL A 48 -6.64 -8.90 -3.94
CA VAL A 48 -5.44 -8.88 -3.10
C VAL A 48 -5.00 -10.33 -2.88
N ASN A 49 -3.92 -10.72 -3.53
CA ASN A 49 -3.39 -12.08 -3.46
C ASN A 49 -2.71 -12.39 -2.12
N ALA A 50 -2.34 -13.65 -1.93
CA ALA A 50 -1.86 -14.18 -0.66
C ALA A 50 -0.60 -13.47 -0.13
N TYR A 51 -0.46 -13.47 1.20
CA TYR A 51 0.69 -12.90 1.91
C TYR A 51 0.89 -11.38 1.74
N CYS A 52 -0.06 -10.66 1.16
CA CYS A 52 0.02 -9.21 1.07
C CYS A 52 -0.12 -8.56 2.45
N HIS A 53 0.57 -7.44 2.64
CA HIS A 53 0.43 -6.62 3.83
C HIS A 53 0.04 -5.19 3.45
N ILE A 54 -1.11 -4.74 3.93
CA ILE A 54 -1.59 -3.36 3.81
C ILE A 54 -1.58 -2.75 5.21
N GLY A 55 -0.69 -1.78 5.44
CA GLY A 55 -0.60 -1.03 6.70
C GLY A 55 -0.92 0.45 6.48
N CYS A 56 -1.86 0.99 7.23
CA CYS A 56 -2.44 2.31 6.98
C CYS A 56 -2.60 3.13 8.26
N VAL A 57 -2.12 4.38 8.25
CA VAL A 57 -2.39 5.39 9.28
C VAL A 57 -3.16 6.59 8.72
N TYR A 58 -3.13 6.81 7.39
CA TYR A 58 -3.88 7.85 6.67
C TYR A 58 -4.92 7.25 5.74
N SER A 59 -4.55 6.93 4.50
CA SER A 59 -5.45 6.21 3.62
C SER A 59 -4.73 5.40 2.55
N VAL A 60 -5.34 4.26 2.22
CA VAL A 60 -4.97 3.40 1.09
C VAL A 60 -6.21 3.14 0.26
N TYR A 61 -6.18 3.55 -0.99
CA TYR A 61 -7.22 3.28 -1.98
C TYR A 61 -6.71 2.31 -3.03
N ILE A 62 -7.44 1.22 -3.25
CA ILE A 62 -7.20 0.25 -4.33
C ILE A 62 -8.40 0.28 -5.25
N GLY A 63 -8.18 0.72 -6.48
CA GLY A 63 -9.18 0.95 -7.51
C GLY A 63 -9.83 -0.32 -8.05
N LYS A 64 -10.87 -0.13 -8.87
CA LYS A 64 -11.65 -1.20 -9.47
C LYS A 64 -10.80 -2.03 -10.44
N TYR A 65 -11.06 -3.34 -10.48
CA TYR A 65 -10.37 -4.28 -11.36
C TYR A 65 -8.84 -4.26 -11.22
N THR A 66 -8.32 -3.73 -10.11
CA THR A 66 -6.89 -3.72 -9.79
C THR A 66 -6.50 -5.02 -9.11
N THR A 67 -5.38 -5.59 -9.54
CA THR A 67 -4.84 -6.84 -8.98
C THR A 67 -3.52 -6.56 -8.28
N ILE A 68 -3.44 -6.95 -7.02
CA ILE A 68 -2.22 -6.94 -6.21
C ILE A 68 -1.72 -8.37 -6.09
N ALA A 69 -0.55 -8.66 -6.67
CA ALA A 69 0.04 -10.00 -6.61
C ALA A 69 0.64 -10.30 -5.22
N GLU A 70 1.05 -11.54 -5.03
CA GLU A 70 1.49 -12.08 -3.75
C GLU A 70 2.66 -11.30 -3.12
N ARG A 71 2.74 -11.34 -1.80
CA ARG A 71 3.87 -10.76 -1.01
C ARG A 71 4.09 -9.26 -1.22
N THR A 72 3.11 -8.55 -1.76
CA THR A 72 3.16 -7.09 -1.91
C THR A 72 2.99 -6.40 -0.56
N LEU A 73 3.83 -5.41 -0.30
CA LEU A 73 3.72 -4.51 0.85
C LEU A 73 3.18 -3.15 0.38
N ILE A 74 2.09 -2.72 0.98
CA ILE A 74 1.51 -1.37 0.80
C ILE A 74 1.51 -0.71 2.17
N THR A 75 2.31 0.33 2.37
CA THR A 75 2.38 1.01 3.66
C THR A 75 2.54 2.52 3.50
N ASP A 76 1.64 3.28 4.12
CA ASP A 76 1.68 4.73 4.09
C ASP A 76 2.55 5.34 5.20
N HIS A 77 3.17 4.54 6.03
CA HIS A 77 3.91 4.99 7.20
C HIS A 77 5.25 4.26 7.41
N THR A 78 6.10 4.88 8.23
CA THR A 78 7.38 4.34 8.69
C THR A 78 7.50 4.47 10.21
N HIS A 79 8.32 3.62 10.85
CA HIS A 79 8.73 3.75 12.24
C HIS A 79 9.94 4.66 12.35
N GLY A 80 9.69 5.94 12.59
CA GLY A 80 10.73 6.97 12.68
C GLY A 80 11.14 7.55 11.33
N ILE A 81 11.83 8.68 11.41
CA ILE A 81 12.49 9.35 10.28
C ILE A 81 14.01 9.44 10.57
N PRO A 82 14.85 9.72 9.55
CA PRO A 82 16.31 9.74 9.71
C PRO A 82 16.81 11.03 10.39
N ILE A 83 16.35 11.29 11.60
CA ILE A 83 16.89 12.31 12.49
C ILE A 83 17.53 11.63 13.72
N LYS A 84 18.59 12.23 14.24
CA LYS A 84 19.40 11.64 15.31
C LYS A 84 18.55 11.26 16.54
N GLU A 85 17.64 12.12 16.92
CA GLU A 85 16.77 11.95 18.10
C GLU A 85 15.93 10.68 18.00
N GLU A 86 15.35 10.41 16.83
CA GLU A 86 14.53 9.20 16.60
C GLU A 86 15.41 7.97 16.35
N MET A 87 16.53 8.14 15.65
CA MET A 87 17.44 7.02 15.38
C MET A 87 18.08 6.45 16.66
N MET A 88 18.21 7.24 17.70
CA MET A 88 18.68 6.79 19.03
C MET A 88 17.62 5.95 19.78
N LEU A 89 16.35 6.03 19.39
CA LEU A 89 15.30 5.22 19.99
C LEU A 89 15.32 3.80 19.41
N PRO A 90 15.00 2.78 20.22
CA PRO A 90 14.70 1.44 19.70
C PRO A 90 13.62 1.53 18.61
N PRO A 91 13.73 0.82 17.47
CA PRO A 91 12.78 0.97 16.35
C PRO A 91 11.30 0.86 16.73
N ARG A 92 10.95 -0.03 17.65
CA ARG A 92 9.59 -0.19 18.18
C ARG A 92 9.09 1.02 19.00
N HIS A 93 9.98 1.90 19.42
CA HIS A 93 9.66 3.06 20.25
C HIS A 93 9.58 4.35 19.44
N ARG A 94 9.97 4.31 18.17
CA ARG A 94 9.89 5.46 17.28
C ARG A 94 8.46 5.80 16.93
N PRO A 95 8.12 7.08 16.78
CA PRO A 95 6.79 7.48 16.30
C PRO A 95 6.55 6.98 14.88
N LEU A 96 5.27 6.89 14.49
CA LEU A 96 4.90 6.66 13.10
C LEU A 96 4.88 7.97 12.34
N HIS A 97 5.46 7.98 11.16
CA HIS A 97 5.42 9.08 10.22
C HIS A 97 4.86 8.62 8.89
N SER A 98 4.06 9.47 8.25
CA SER A 98 3.52 9.20 6.91
C SER A 98 3.87 10.34 5.97
N LYS A 99 4.09 9.99 4.69
CA LYS A 99 4.21 10.95 3.60
C LYS A 99 2.87 11.27 2.94
N GLY A 100 1.80 10.65 3.42
CA GLY A 100 0.45 10.84 2.89
C GLY A 100 -0.15 9.58 2.29
N ASN A 101 -1.28 9.78 1.64
CA ASN A 101 -2.12 8.73 1.10
C ASN A 101 -1.43 7.88 0.03
N ILE A 102 -1.88 6.64 -0.13
CA ILE A 102 -1.57 5.80 -1.28
C ILE A 102 -2.84 5.67 -2.11
N VAL A 103 -2.73 5.95 -3.41
CA VAL A 103 -3.81 5.78 -4.38
C VAL A 103 -3.32 4.85 -5.48
N ILE A 104 -3.96 3.70 -5.63
CA ILE A 104 -3.77 2.80 -6.76
C ILE A 104 -5.05 2.87 -7.56
N GLU A 105 -5.00 3.50 -8.72
CA GLU A 105 -6.19 3.73 -9.54
C GLU A 105 -6.72 2.43 -10.18
N ASP A 106 -7.74 2.55 -11.01
CA ASP A 106 -8.43 1.42 -11.62
C ASP A 106 -7.54 0.69 -12.64
N PHE A 107 -7.77 -0.61 -12.83
CA PHE A 107 -7.11 -1.46 -13.84
C PHE A 107 -5.58 -1.51 -13.70
N VAL A 108 -5.04 -1.32 -12.51
CA VAL A 108 -3.60 -1.46 -12.26
C VAL A 108 -3.25 -2.92 -11.99
N SER A 109 -2.15 -3.38 -12.59
CA SER A 109 -1.57 -4.69 -12.30
C SER A 109 -0.28 -4.52 -11.51
N VAL A 110 -0.27 -4.99 -10.26
CA VAL A 110 0.88 -4.93 -9.37
C VAL A 110 1.51 -6.32 -9.26
N GLY A 111 2.76 -6.43 -9.66
CA GLY A 111 3.54 -7.66 -9.64
C GLY A 111 3.90 -8.13 -8.23
N GLU A 112 4.38 -9.36 -8.15
CA GLU A 112 4.75 -10.02 -6.90
C GLU A 112 5.89 -9.31 -6.18
N GLY A 113 5.83 -9.23 -4.85
CA GLY A 113 6.88 -8.68 -4.01
C GLY A 113 7.08 -7.17 -4.16
N VAL A 114 6.16 -6.46 -4.78
CA VAL A 114 6.22 -5.00 -4.91
C VAL A 114 6.09 -4.34 -3.54
N VAL A 115 6.80 -3.21 -3.37
CA VAL A 115 6.66 -2.34 -2.20
C VAL A 115 6.11 -0.99 -2.65
N ILE A 116 4.99 -0.56 -2.07
CA ILE A 116 4.37 0.75 -2.35
C ILE A 116 4.41 1.57 -1.07
N LEU A 117 5.09 2.72 -1.13
CA LEU A 117 5.30 3.60 0.02
C LEU A 117 4.32 4.79 0.01
N GLY A 118 4.17 5.43 1.18
CA GLY A 118 3.25 6.52 1.39
C GLY A 118 3.50 7.74 0.51
N GLY A 119 2.42 8.45 0.18
CA GLY A 119 2.41 9.67 -0.61
C GLY A 119 2.55 9.43 -2.11
N VAL A 120 2.08 8.29 -2.63
CA VAL A 120 2.16 8.00 -4.08
C VAL A 120 0.80 7.72 -4.69
N THR A 121 0.64 8.12 -5.95
CA THR A 121 -0.46 7.74 -6.83
C THR A 121 0.07 6.87 -7.97
N ILE A 122 -0.53 5.71 -8.18
CA ILE A 122 -0.29 4.86 -9.35
C ILE A 122 -1.47 5.03 -10.29
N GLY A 123 -1.21 5.67 -11.42
CA GLY A 123 -2.22 5.99 -12.44
C GLY A 123 -2.79 4.72 -13.10
N HIS A 124 -4.06 4.82 -13.50
CA HIS A 124 -4.84 3.72 -14.04
C HIS A 124 -4.17 3.02 -15.25
N HIS A 125 -4.51 1.75 -15.45
CA HIS A 125 -3.97 0.92 -16.54
C HIS A 125 -2.45 0.74 -16.54
N SER A 126 -1.80 0.98 -15.39
CA SER A 126 -0.35 0.79 -15.26
C SER A 126 0.01 -0.64 -14.86
N ILE A 127 1.21 -1.06 -15.23
CA ILE A 127 1.77 -2.37 -14.92
C ILE A 127 3.05 -2.15 -14.08
N ILE A 128 3.04 -2.67 -12.87
CA ILE A 128 4.18 -2.61 -11.96
C ILE A 128 4.86 -3.98 -11.95
N GLY A 129 6.07 -4.03 -12.41
CA GLY A 129 6.87 -5.26 -12.44
C GLY A 129 7.24 -5.77 -11.05
N ALA A 130 7.42 -7.08 -10.95
CA ALA A 130 7.74 -7.75 -9.69
C ALA A 130 8.97 -7.14 -9.00
N ASN A 131 8.94 -7.11 -7.65
CA ASN A 131 10.00 -6.58 -6.78
C ASN A 131 10.33 -5.08 -7.00
N ALA A 132 9.47 -4.32 -7.66
CA ALA A 132 9.63 -2.88 -7.76
C ALA A 132 9.34 -2.18 -6.42
N VAL A 133 10.03 -1.06 -6.16
CA VAL A 133 9.80 -0.23 -4.97
C VAL A 133 9.33 1.14 -5.41
N ILE A 134 8.03 1.40 -5.22
CA ILE A 134 7.36 2.62 -5.65
C ILE A 134 7.52 3.70 -4.59
N THR A 135 8.22 4.77 -4.94
CA THR A 135 8.55 5.90 -4.05
C THR A 135 8.08 7.25 -4.58
N LYS A 136 7.52 7.27 -5.81
CA LYS A 136 7.02 8.46 -6.51
C LYS A 136 5.78 8.10 -7.31
N ASP A 137 5.02 9.11 -7.69
CA ASP A 137 3.85 8.94 -8.55
C ASP A 137 4.20 8.30 -9.89
N ILE A 138 3.28 7.46 -10.36
CA ILE A 138 3.36 6.77 -11.63
C ILE A 138 2.23 7.30 -12.53
N PRO A 139 2.55 7.87 -13.71
CA PRO A 139 1.54 8.29 -14.66
C PRO A 139 0.68 7.11 -15.15
N PRO A 140 -0.57 7.35 -15.58
CA PRO A 140 -1.40 6.33 -16.21
C PRO A 140 -0.71 5.64 -17.41
N TYR A 141 -1.13 4.42 -17.72
CA TYR A 141 -0.65 3.63 -18.86
C TYR A 141 0.87 3.36 -18.86
N SER A 142 1.48 3.32 -17.68
CA SER A 142 2.93 3.14 -17.52
C SER A 142 3.31 1.70 -17.22
N VAL A 143 4.47 1.29 -17.75
CA VAL A 143 5.18 0.07 -17.33
C VAL A 143 6.35 0.49 -16.46
N VAL A 144 6.41 -0.07 -15.27
CA VAL A 144 7.34 0.35 -14.20
C VAL A 144 8.09 -0.85 -13.66
N ILE A 145 9.41 -0.72 -13.49
CA ILE A 145 10.27 -1.76 -12.89
C ILE A 145 11.33 -1.16 -11.97
N GLY A 146 11.91 -1.98 -11.13
CA GLY A 146 13.15 -1.69 -10.43
C GLY A 146 13.02 -1.18 -9.00
N ASN A 147 14.15 -1.03 -8.33
CA ASN A 147 14.29 -0.49 -6.99
C ASN A 147 15.46 0.52 -6.96
N PRO A 148 15.19 1.85 -6.81
CA PRO A 148 13.87 2.46 -6.86
C PRO A 148 13.21 2.32 -8.24
N ALA A 149 11.88 2.28 -8.25
CA ALA A 149 11.10 2.06 -9.46
C ALA A 149 11.26 3.20 -10.49
N LYS A 150 11.29 2.82 -11.76
CA LYS A 150 11.36 3.75 -12.89
C LYS A 150 10.34 3.36 -13.96
N VAL A 151 9.70 4.35 -14.53
CA VAL A 151 8.89 4.17 -15.74
C VAL A 151 9.81 3.84 -16.91
N ILE A 152 9.62 2.68 -17.52
CA ILE A 152 10.39 2.23 -18.68
C ILE A 152 9.63 2.40 -19.99
N LYS A 153 8.31 2.55 -19.90
CA LYS A 153 7.42 2.76 -21.05
C LYS A 153 6.13 3.43 -20.59
N THR A 154 5.61 4.33 -21.38
CA THR A 154 4.23 4.83 -21.30
C THR A 154 3.55 4.53 -22.62
N VAL A 155 2.36 3.95 -22.56
CA VAL A 155 1.53 3.65 -23.74
C VAL A 155 0.56 4.82 -23.90
N LEU A 156 0.64 5.53 -25.02
CA LEU A 156 -0.24 6.65 -25.37
C LEU A 156 -1.37 6.15 -26.24
#